data_c6615b97107a01897030f2074f3118b8
#
_entry.id   c6615b97107a01897030f2074f3118b8
#
_cell.length_a   1.000
_cell.length_b   1.000
_cell.length_c   1.000
_cell.angle_alpha   90.00
_cell.angle_beta   90.00
_cell.angle_gamma   90.00
#
_symmetry.space_group_name_H-M   'P 1'
#
loop_
_entity.id
_entity.type
_entity.pdbx_description
1 polymer ?
#
loop_
_entity_poly.entity_id
_entity_poly.type
_entity_poly.pdbx_seq_one_letter_code
_entity_poly.pdbx_strand_id
1 'polypeptide(L)'
;KIGVSTVTVSKALSGQKGMSDELRDRIVALADEMGYVKRVQNKEKEAGKSYNLGVIVAERYIVEKQSFYWNIYQEISQRAIKKKCFAMIEIVEYSQENDCIMPMLLSENKVDGIIVMGAFGKKYMNAVKGWTKNFPVLYFDTTDGDEAGDYVVSNNLYGGYNMTNYLLDRGHKKIGFVGTRLMTPS
;
A
#
# COMPACT_ATOMS: atom_id res chain seq x y z
N LYS A 1 7.90 -34.00 0.29
CA LYS A 1 8.42 -33.61 -1.07
C LYS A 1 7.90 -34.62 -2.08
N ILE A 2 7.12 -34.16 -3.11
CA ILE A 2 6.47 -35.04 -4.12
C ILE A 2 7.46 -35.42 -5.25
N GLY A 3 8.68 -34.87 -5.28
CA GLY A 3 9.69 -35.18 -6.31
C GLY A 3 9.36 -34.70 -7.72
N VAL A 4 8.49 -33.68 -7.87
CA VAL A 4 8.12 -33.10 -9.15
C VAL A 4 8.71 -31.71 -9.35
N SER A 5 8.83 -31.24 -10.60
CA SER A 5 9.34 -29.91 -10.92
C SER A 5 8.36 -28.81 -10.50
N THR A 6 8.86 -27.59 -10.27
CA THR A 6 8.03 -26.41 -10.01
C THR A 6 7.03 -26.11 -11.14
N VAL A 7 7.40 -26.44 -12.38
CA VAL A 7 6.51 -26.32 -13.56
C VAL A 7 5.34 -27.30 -13.46
N THR A 8 5.59 -28.55 -13.00
CA THR A 8 4.55 -29.56 -12.80
C THR A 8 3.58 -29.13 -11.70
N VAL A 9 4.10 -28.60 -10.58
CA VAL A 9 3.27 -28.04 -9.49
C VAL A 9 2.42 -26.89 -10.00
N SER A 10 3.00 -25.96 -10.75
CA SER A 10 2.26 -24.81 -11.33
C SER A 10 1.15 -25.26 -12.27
N LYS A 11 1.39 -26.27 -13.12
CA LYS A 11 0.38 -26.85 -14.01
C LYS A 11 -0.75 -27.55 -13.24
N ALA A 12 -0.42 -28.31 -12.21
CA ALA A 12 -1.41 -28.97 -11.34
C ALA A 12 -2.36 -27.95 -10.72
N LEU A 13 -1.80 -26.93 -10.07
CA LEU A 13 -2.55 -25.88 -9.40
C LEU A 13 -3.32 -24.95 -10.37
N SER A 14 -2.98 -24.93 -11.66
CA SER A 14 -3.69 -24.15 -12.70
C SER A 14 -4.72 -24.95 -13.50
N GLY A 15 -4.91 -26.22 -13.19
CA GLY A 15 -5.87 -27.06 -13.90
C GLY A 15 -5.48 -27.38 -15.35
N GLN A 16 -4.22 -27.14 -15.75
CA GLN A 16 -3.75 -27.43 -17.10
C GLN A 16 -3.66 -28.93 -17.34
N LYS A 17 -3.99 -29.37 -18.57
CA LYS A 17 -3.87 -30.76 -19.00
C LYS A 17 -2.40 -31.19 -19.16
N GLY A 18 -2.10 -32.45 -18.97
CA GLY A 18 -0.76 -33.01 -19.18
C GLY A 18 -0.16 -33.71 -17.95
N MET A 19 -0.99 -34.11 -16.99
CA MET A 19 -0.64 -34.99 -15.86
C MET A 19 -1.84 -35.88 -15.51
N SER A 20 -1.60 -36.96 -14.76
CA SER A 20 -2.67 -37.81 -14.23
C SER A 20 -3.47 -37.07 -13.15
N ASP A 21 -4.77 -37.40 -13.04
CA ASP A 21 -5.64 -36.79 -12.04
C ASP A 21 -5.18 -37.13 -10.62
N GLU A 22 -4.70 -38.35 -10.37
CA GLU A 22 -4.12 -38.76 -9.09
C GLU A 22 -2.93 -37.89 -8.66
N LEU A 23 -2.03 -37.56 -9.60
CA LEU A 23 -0.88 -36.68 -9.30
C LEU A 23 -1.35 -35.24 -9.05
N ARG A 24 -2.35 -34.76 -9.78
CA ARG A 24 -2.93 -33.44 -9.56
C ARG A 24 -3.53 -33.33 -8.18
N ASP A 25 -4.40 -34.26 -7.80
CA ASP A 25 -5.09 -34.26 -6.51
C ASP A 25 -4.10 -34.32 -5.34
N ARG A 26 -3.05 -35.10 -5.49
CA ARG A 26 -1.97 -35.19 -4.50
C ARG A 26 -1.18 -33.88 -4.33
N ILE A 27 -0.96 -33.15 -5.44
CA ILE A 27 -0.28 -31.84 -5.41
C ILE A 27 -1.21 -30.79 -4.78
N VAL A 28 -2.50 -30.79 -5.12
CA VAL A 28 -3.49 -29.85 -4.57
C VAL A 28 -3.65 -30.09 -3.07
N ALA A 29 -3.83 -31.32 -2.63
CA ALA A 29 -3.96 -31.67 -1.21
C ALA A 29 -2.73 -31.23 -0.38
N LEU A 30 -1.52 -31.44 -0.91
CA LEU A 30 -0.31 -31.00 -0.23
C LEU A 30 -0.17 -29.46 -0.21
N ALA A 31 -0.61 -28.78 -1.27
CA ALA A 31 -0.62 -27.32 -1.31
C ALA A 31 -1.56 -26.74 -0.25
N ASP A 32 -2.75 -27.33 -0.09
CA ASP A 32 -3.73 -26.96 0.93
C ASP A 32 -3.20 -27.24 2.35
N GLU A 33 -2.58 -28.40 2.57
CA GLU A 33 -1.97 -28.76 3.85
C GLU A 33 -0.83 -27.78 4.24
N MET A 34 -0.08 -27.30 3.25
CA MET A 34 1.00 -26.32 3.45
C MET A 34 0.50 -24.86 3.53
N GLY A 35 -0.79 -24.61 3.44
CA GLY A 35 -1.37 -23.26 3.40
C GLY A 35 -0.95 -22.45 2.17
N TYR A 36 -0.62 -23.12 1.06
CA TYR A 36 -0.17 -22.45 -0.15
C TYR A 36 -1.36 -21.83 -0.89
N VAL A 37 -1.56 -20.53 -0.72
CA VAL A 37 -2.52 -19.75 -1.51
C VAL A 37 -1.86 -19.40 -2.84
N LYS A 38 -2.32 -20.00 -3.93
CA LYS A 38 -1.86 -19.64 -5.27
C LYS A 38 -2.23 -18.19 -5.56
N ARG A 39 -1.25 -17.29 -5.65
CA ARG A 39 -1.46 -15.99 -6.32
C ARG A 39 -1.77 -16.28 -7.78
N VAL A 40 -3.02 -16.09 -8.17
CA VAL A 40 -3.42 -16.15 -9.59
C VAL A 40 -2.77 -14.97 -10.28
N GLN A 41 -1.58 -15.16 -10.83
CA GLN A 41 -1.05 -14.25 -11.83
C GLN A 41 -1.88 -14.45 -13.09
N ASN A 42 -3.00 -13.73 -13.20
CA ASN A 42 -3.79 -13.67 -14.43
C ASN A 42 -2.98 -12.89 -15.48
N LYS A 43 -2.10 -13.56 -16.20
CA LYS A 43 -1.39 -13.03 -17.37
C LYS A 43 -2.30 -12.85 -18.61
N GLU A 44 -3.60 -13.12 -18.51
CA GLU A 44 -4.49 -13.14 -19.70
C GLU A 44 -5.66 -12.15 -19.64
N LYS A 45 -5.56 -11.03 -18.91
CA LYS A 45 -6.63 -10.01 -18.93
C LYS A 45 -6.09 -8.58 -19.05
N GLU A 46 -5.30 -8.30 -20.07
CA GLU A 46 -4.89 -6.91 -20.34
C GLU A 46 -5.94 -6.05 -21.06
N ALA A 47 -7.01 -6.63 -21.56
CA ALA A 47 -8.12 -5.88 -22.15
C ALA A 47 -9.38 -6.02 -21.29
N GLY A 48 -9.58 -5.10 -20.32
CA GLY A 48 -10.83 -4.99 -19.55
C GLY A 48 -10.74 -5.36 -18.06
N LYS A 49 -9.57 -5.58 -17.48
CA LYS A 49 -9.43 -5.83 -16.05
C LYS A 49 -9.67 -4.53 -15.26
N SER A 50 -10.66 -4.57 -14.38
CA SER A 50 -10.81 -3.55 -13.34
C SER A 50 -9.84 -3.85 -12.20
N TYR A 51 -9.15 -2.82 -11.71
CA TYR A 51 -8.26 -2.92 -10.56
C TYR A 51 -8.91 -2.31 -9.32
N ASN A 52 -8.62 -2.91 -8.17
CA ASN A 52 -9.00 -2.39 -6.87
C ASN A 52 -7.78 -1.78 -6.19
N LEU A 53 -7.85 -0.49 -5.90
CA LEU A 53 -6.82 0.22 -5.14
C LEU A 53 -7.24 0.31 -3.68
N GLY A 54 -6.40 -0.16 -2.77
CA GLY A 54 -6.56 0.06 -1.34
C GLY A 54 -5.92 1.39 -0.94
N VAL A 55 -6.54 2.09 -0.01
CA VAL A 55 -5.96 3.24 0.67
C VAL A 55 -6.02 2.96 2.16
N ILE A 56 -4.88 2.93 2.84
CA ILE A 56 -4.83 2.86 4.30
C ILE A 56 -4.39 4.21 4.85
N VAL A 57 -5.09 4.67 5.87
CA VAL A 57 -4.83 5.95 6.52
C VAL A 57 -5.06 5.81 8.02
N ALA A 58 -4.21 6.43 8.84
CA ALA A 58 -4.41 6.39 10.29
C ALA A 58 -5.62 7.24 10.70
N GLU A 59 -6.40 6.75 11.66
CA GLU A 59 -7.61 7.38 12.18
C GLU A 59 -7.41 8.86 12.52
N ARG A 60 -6.28 9.22 13.14
CA ARG A 60 -5.95 10.60 13.52
C ARG A 60 -5.97 11.61 12.37
N TYR A 61 -5.89 11.16 11.13
CA TYR A 61 -5.91 12.03 9.95
C TYR A 61 -7.31 12.22 9.33
N ILE A 62 -8.29 11.42 9.75
CA ILE A 62 -9.64 11.38 9.15
C ILE A 62 -10.74 11.84 10.13
N VAL A 63 -10.42 12.08 11.39
CA VAL A 63 -11.40 12.45 12.44
C VAL A 63 -12.26 13.67 12.05
N GLU A 64 -11.73 14.61 11.29
CA GLU A 64 -12.49 15.75 10.80
C GLU A 64 -13.03 15.48 9.39
N LYS A 65 -14.34 15.68 9.18
CA LYS A 65 -15.05 15.42 7.91
C LYS A 65 -14.52 16.19 6.69
N GLN A 66 -13.66 17.17 6.87
CA GLN A 66 -13.00 17.96 5.82
C GLN A 66 -11.48 17.92 5.93
N SER A 67 -10.93 16.81 6.40
CA SER A 67 -9.48 16.66 6.50
C SER A 67 -8.82 16.70 5.12
N PHE A 68 -7.57 17.14 5.08
CA PHE A 68 -6.73 17.11 3.88
C PHE A 68 -6.73 15.72 3.23
N TYR A 69 -6.56 14.68 4.02
CA TYR A 69 -6.49 13.30 3.52
C TYR A 69 -7.83 12.78 2.99
N TRP A 70 -8.95 13.22 3.56
CA TRP A 70 -10.26 12.89 3.03
C TRP A 70 -10.48 13.47 1.62
N ASN A 71 -10.08 14.72 1.41
CA ASN A 71 -10.16 15.37 0.10
C ASN A 71 -9.27 14.65 -0.92
N ILE A 72 -8.07 14.25 -0.54
CA ILE A 72 -7.16 13.47 -1.39
C ILE A 72 -7.78 12.12 -1.75
N TYR A 73 -8.36 11.40 -0.79
CA TYR A 73 -9.04 10.14 -1.06
C TYR A 73 -10.20 10.31 -2.07
N GLN A 74 -11.01 11.37 -1.94
CA GLN A 74 -12.08 11.65 -2.89
C GLN A 74 -11.54 11.85 -4.31
N GLU A 75 -10.44 12.60 -4.47
CA GLU A 75 -9.78 12.79 -5.77
C GLU A 75 -9.21 11.47 -6.33
N ILE A 76 -8.58 10.65 -5.48
CA ILE A 76 -8.10 9.31 -5.87
C ILE A 76 -9.27 8.48 -6.39
N SER A 77 -10.37 8.42 -5.64
CA SER A 77 -11.57 7.63 -6.00
C SER A 77 -12.16 8.08 -7.34
N GLN A 78 -12.34 9.40 -7.54
CA GLN A 78 -12.87 9.92 -8.79
C GLN A 78 -11.97 9.62 -10.00
N ARG A 79 -10.65 9.73 -9.81
CA ARG A 79 -9.68 9.43 -10.88
C ARG A 79 -9.58 7.94 -11.16
N ALA A 80 -9.69 7.09 -10.14
CA ALA A 80 -9.72 5.65 -10.29
C ALA A 80 -10.91 5.20 -11.17
N ILE A 81 -12.12 5.73 -10.92
CA ILE A 81 -13.32 5.45 -11.71
C ILE A 81 -13.11 5.79 -13.20
N LYS A 82 -12.49 6.96 -13.50
CA LYS A 82 -12.18 7.36 -14.89
C LYS A 82 -11.24 6.37 -15.59
N LYS A 83 -10.45 5.62 -14.81
CA LYS A 83 -9.54 4.56 -15.29
C LYS A 83 -10.12 3.14 -15.16
N LYS A 84 -11.43 3.04 -14.89
CA LYS A 84 -12.13 1.76 -14.65
C LYS A 84 -11.54 0.98 -13.46
N CYS A 85 -11.06 1.69 -12.45
CA CYS A 85 -10.57 1.14 -11.18
C CYS A 85 -11.48 1.56 -10.04
N PHE A 86 -11.45 0.82 -8.95
CA PHE A 86 -12.13 1.20 -7.70
C PHE A 86 -11.09 1.56 -6.65
N ALA A 87 -11.41 2.53 -5.79
CA ALA A 87 -10.61 2.86 -4.62
C ALA A 87 -11.42 2.53 -3.37
N MET A 88 -10.81 1.76 -2.48
CA MET A 88 -11.36 1.40 -1.17
C MET A 88 -10.48 1.99 -0.09
N ILE A 89 -11.08 2.57 0.95
CA ILE A 89 -10.35 3.12 2.09
C ILE A 89 -10.55 2.25 3.32
N GLU A 90 -9.47 2.03 4.05
CA GLU A 90 -9.48 1.43 5.38
C GLU A 90 -8.82 2.40 6.36
N ILE A 91 -9.57 2.77 7.39
CA ILE A 91 -9.09 3.65 8.46
C ILE A 91 -8.49 2.75 9.52
N VAL A 92 -7.19 2.91 9.75
CA VAL A 92 -6.44 2.13 10.75
C VAL A 92 -6.56 2.83 12.09
N GLU A 93 -7.23 2.19 13.04
CA GLU A 93 -7.38 2.67 14.41
C GLU A 93 -6.04 2.66 15.15
N TYR A 94 -5.94 3.50 16.19
CA TYR A 94 -4.73 3.57 17.01
C TYR A 94 -4.33 2.22 17.63
N SER A 95 -5.32 1.43 18.06
CA SER A 95 -5.12 0.06 18.58
C SER A 95 -4.51 -0.87 17.54
N GLN A 96 -5.06 -0.85 16.32
CA GLN A 96 -4.58 -1.66 15.19
C GLN A 96 -3.15 -1.29 14.79
N GLU A 97 -2.84 0.01 14.77
CA GLU A 97 -1.50 0.51 14.49
C GLU A 97 -0.48 0.03 15.54
N ASN A 98 -0.80 0.17 16.83
CA ASN A 98 0.07 -0.25 17.93
C ASN A 98 0.33 -1.76 17.95
N ASP A 99 -0.71 -2.55 17.74
CA ASP A 99 -0.67 -4.00 17.78
C ASP A 99 -0.18 -4.61 16.45
N CYS A 100 0.11 -3.77 15.45
CA CYS A 100 0.51 -4.17 14.11
C CYS A 100 -0.47 -5.17 13.48
N ILE A 101 -1.77 -4.86 13.57
CA ILE A 101 -2.82 -5.65 12.92
C ILE A 101 -2.81 -5.35 11.41
N MET A 102 -2.74 -6.41 10.60
CA MET A 102 -2.77 -6.27 9.14
C MET A 102 -4.13 -5.72 8.68
N PRO A 103 -4.13 -4.69 7.81
CA PRO A 103 -5.38 -4.17 7.24
C PRO A 103 -6.20 -5.26 6.54
N MET A 104 -7.52 -5.21 6.69
CA MET A 104 -8.45 -6.18 6.10
C MET A 104 -8.37 -6.17 4.57
N LEU A 105 -8.12 -5.01 3.94
CA LEU A 105 -7.90 -4.90 2.51
C LEU A 105 -6.77 -5.80 2.00
N LEU A 106 -5.72 -5.99 2.82
CA LEU A 106 -4.58 -6.86 2.51
C LEU A 106 -4.86 -8.32 2.90
N SER A 107 -5.35 -8.56 4.13
CA SER A 107 -5.58 -9.92 4.64
C SER A 107 -6.61 -10.70 3.80
N GLU A 108 -7.64 -10.00 3.31
CA GLU A 108 -8.70 -10.56 2.48
C GLU A 108 -8.40 -10.53 0.97
N ASN A 109 -7.20 -10.10 0.57
CA ASN A 109 -6.79 -9.98 -0.84
C ASN A 109 -7.81 -9.21 -1.72
N LYS A 110 -8.40 -8.13 -1.18
CA LYS A 110 -9.46 -7.35 -1.87
C LYS A 110 -8.92 -6.32 -2.85
N VAL A 111 -7.60 -6.06 -2.85
CA VAL A 111 -6.96 -5.00 -3.62
C VAL A 111 -5.80 -5.52 -4.48
N ASP A 112 -5.53 -4.84 -5.57
CA ASP A 112 -4.43 -5.15 -6.50
C ASP A 112 -3.18 -4.27 -6.25
N GLY A 113 -3.32 -3.20 -5.48
CA GLY A 113 -2.27 -2.30 -5.02
C GLY A 113 -2.75 -1.46 -3.85
N ILE A 114 -1.82 -0.88 -3.09
CA ILE A 114 -2.15 -0.10 -1.89
C ILE A 114 -1.45 1.26 -1.88
N ILE A 115 -2.16 2.26 -1.39
CA ILE A 115 -1.63 3.58 -1.08
C ILE A 115 -1.58 3.71 0.44
N VAL A 116 -0.41 3.91 0.98
CA VAL A 116 -0.19 4.25 2.39
C VAL A 116 -0.22 5.76 2.52
N MET A 117 -1.28 6.29 3.13
CA MET A 117 -1.53 7.74 3.16
C MET A 117 -1.24 8.31 4.54
N GLY A 118 -0.30 9.26 4.59
CA GLY A 118 0.18 9.87 5.83
C GLY A 118 1.12 8.97 6.62
N ALA A 119 1.66 9.49 7.71
CA ALA A 119 2.65 8.80 8.51
C ALA A 119 2.02 7.85 9.53
N PHE A 120 2.57 6.65 9.62
CA PHE A 120 2.32 5.69 10.69
C PHE A 120 3.56 5.55 11.59
N GLY A 121 3.40 4.97 12.75
CA GLY A 121 4.51 4.64 13.63
C GLY A 121 5.51 3.68 12.96
N LYS A 122 6.79 3.82 13.27
CA LYS A 122 7.87 3.05 12.65
C LYS A 122 7.65 1.53 12.69
N LYS A 123 7.10 1.03 13.80
CA LYS A 123 6.79 -0.39 13.98
C LYS A 123 5.76 -0.87 12.96
N TYR A 124 4.67 -0.09 12.78
CA TYR A 124 3.61 -0.40 11.83
C TYR A 124 4.09 -0.30 10.38
N MET A 125 4.88 0.75 10.05
CA MET A 125 5.48 0.88 8.72
C MET A 125 6.35 -0.32 8.34
N ASN A 126 7.15 -0.82 9.29
CA ASN A 126 7.94 -2.04 9.07
C ASN A 126 7.06 -3.27 8.84
N ALA A 127 5.93 -3.38 9.55
CA ALA A 127 4.97 -4.45 9.34
C ALA A 127 4.31 -4.34 7.96
N VAL A 128 3.88 -3.14 7.55
CA VAL A 128 3.34 -2.87 6.20
C VAL A 128 4.33 -3.31 5.12
N LYS A 129 5.62 -2.95 5.22
CA LYS A 129 6.66 -3.41 4.30
C LYS A 129 6.74 -4.94 4.23
N GLY A 130 6.65 -5.61 5.36
CA GLY A 130 6.65 -7.07 5.43
C GLY A 130 5.47 -7.70 4.70
N TRP A 131 4.27 -7.17 4.92
CA TRP A 131 3.03 -7.66 4.31
C TRP A 131 2.97 -7.39 2.80
N THR A 132 3.62 -6.33 2.34
CA THR A 132 3.55 -5.85 0.96
C THR A 132 4.80 -6.11 0.13
N LYS A 133 5.73 -6.96 0.60
CA LYS A 133 7.03 -7.24 -0.05
C LYS A 133 6.98 -7.53 -1.56
N ASN A 134 5.89 -8.11 -2.05
CA ASN A 134 5.68 -8.43 -3.47
C ASN A 134 4.37 -7.85 -4.00
N PHE A 135 3.98 -6.70 -3.47
CA PHE A 135 2.71 -6.07 -3.75
C PHE A 135 2.94 -4.58 -4.14
N PRO A 136 2.24 -4.03 -5.13
CA PRO A 136 2.39 -2.63 -5.49
C PRO A 136 2.00 -1.71 -4.35
N VAL A 137 2.92 -0.87 -3.89
CA VAL A 137 2.72 0.10 -2.80
C VAL A 137 3.15 1.48 -3.26
N LEU A 138 2.31 2.47 -2.98
CA LEU A 138 2.63 3.89 -3.11
C LEU A 138 2.52 4.55 -1.73
N TYR A 139 3.55 5.26 -1.32
CA TYR A 139 3.52 6.09 -0.11
C TYR A 139 3.14 7.52 -0.48
N PHE A 140 2.09 8.04 0.15
CA PHE A 140 1.59 9.38 -0.09
C PHE A 140 1.73 10.24 1.17
N ASP A 141 2.38 11.39 1.04
CA ASP A 141 2.67 12.34 2.12
C ASP A 141 3.41 11.70 3.33
N THR A 142 4.20 10.68 3.03
CA THR A 142 5.07 10.00 3.99
C THR A 142 6.20 9.30 3.25
N THR A 143 7.27 8.99 3.96
CA THR A 143 8.34 8.11 3.48
C THR A 143 8.61 7.05 4.54
N ASP A 144 9.05 5.89 4.11
CA ASP A 144 9.49 4.83 5.01
C ASP A 144 11.02 4.83 5.23
N GLY A 145 11.70 5.79 4.57
CA GLY A 145 13.16 5.90 4.60
C GLY A 145 13.91 4.92 3.68
N ASP A 146 13.19 4.19 2.82
CA ASP A 146 13.78 3.32 1.82
C ASP A 146 13.81 4.03 0.46
N GLU A 147 14.98 4.15 -0.17
CA GLU A 147 15.14 4.82 -1.46
C GLU A 147 14.50 4.06 -2.63
N ALA A 148 14.14 2.79 -2.42
CA ALA A 148 13.57 1.92 -3.46
C ALA A 148 12.03 1.97 -3.54
N GLY A 149 11.36 2.76 -2.70
CA GLY A 149 9.89 2.88 -2.69
C GLY A 149 9.35 3.88 -3.71
N ASP A 150 8.06 3.74 -4.06
CA ASP A 150 7.32 4.75 -4.83
C ASP A 150 6.68 5.77 -3.88
N TYR A 151 7.04 7.05 -4.02
CA TYR A 151 6.61 8.12 -3.12
C TYR A 151 5.98 9.29 -3.86
N VAL A 152 4.95 9.86 -3.26
CA VAL A 152 4.40 11.18 -3.62
C VAL A 152 4.44 12.04 -2.36
N VAL A 153 5.39 12.96 -2.30
CA VAL A 153 5.61 13.83 -1.13
C VAL A 153 5.75 15.28 -1.54
N SER A 154 5.40 16.18 -0.63
CA SER A 154 5.66 17.62 -0.77
C SER A 154 7.14 17.90 -0.53
N ASN A 155 7.73 18.80 -1.31
CA ASN A 155 9.11 19.27 -1.05
C ASN A 155 9.13 20.37 0.02
N ASN A 156 8.75 20.00 1.24
CA ASN A 156 8.59 20.93 2.36
C ASN A 156 9.91 21.57 2.78
N LEU A 157 11.02 20.81 2.70
CA LEU A 157 12.35 21.34 2.99
C LEU A 157 12.71 22.51 2.06
N TYR A 158 12.51 22.32 0.75
CA TYR A 158 12.76 23.35 -0.23
C TYR A 158 11.81 24.55 -0.09
N GLY A 159 10.53 24.27 0.20
CA GLY A 159 9.53 25.30 0.49
C GLY A 159 9.92 26.17 1.69
N GLY A 160 10.31 25.54 2.80
CA GLY A 160 10.78 26.24 4.00
C GLY A 160 12.06 27.06 3.77
N TYR A 161 13.01 26.48 3.04
CA TYR A 161 14.24 27.18 2.66
C TYR A 161 13.96 28.42 1.81
N ASN A 162 13.15 28.30 0.78
CA ASN A 162 12.81 29.44 -0.10
C ASN A 162 12.02 30.52 0.64
N MET A 163 11.08 30.16 1.49
CA MET A 163 10.33 31.12 2.29
C MET A 163 11.24 31.87 3.26
N THR A 164 12.16 31.16 3.90
CA THR A 164 13.14 31.78 4.81
C THR A 164 14.05 32.77 4.07
N ASN A 165 14.59 32.38 2.92
CA ASN A 165 15.41 33.26 2.10
C ASN A 165 14.63 34.48 1.62
N TYR A 166 13.38 34.30 1.18
CA TYR A 166 12.52 35.41 0.78
C TYR A 166 12.37 36.46 1.92
N LEU A 167 12.21 36.02 3.16
CA LEU A 167 12.14 36.92 4.31
C LEU A 167 13.48 37.61 4.58
N LEU A 168 14.60 36.89 4.49
CA LEU A 168 15.95 37.44 4.67
C LEU A 168 16.28 38.48 3.62
N ASP A 169 15.99 38.21 2.35
CA ASP A 169 16.20 39.14 1.21
C ASP A 169 15.39 40.44 1.37
N ARG A 170 14.27 40.38 2.08
CA ARG A 170 13.46 41.54 2.45
C ARG A 170 13.93 42.26 3.71
N GLY A 171 15.06 41.85 4.27
CA GLY A 171 15.70 42.50 5.42
C GLY A 171 15.19 42.05 6.79
N HIS A 172 14.31 41.03 6.85
CA HIS A 172 13.86 40.48 8.11
C HIS A 172 15.01 39.72 8.81
N LYS A 173 15.36 40.09 10.03
CA LYS A 173 16.46 39.47 10.81
C LYS A 173 15.92 38.62 11.97
N LYS A 174 14.68 38.79 12.34
CA LYS A 174 14.03 38.05 13.44
C LYS A 174 12.87 37.30 12.86
N ILE A 175 13.08 36.01 12.59
CA ILE A 175 12.12 35.12 11.97
C ILE A 175 11.75 34.06 13.00
N GLY A 176 10.44 33.88 13.23
CA GLY A 176 9.90 32.82 14.07
C GLY A 176 9.25 31.74 13.23
N PHE A 177 9.29 30.50 13.70
CA PHE A 177 8.58 29.37 13.13
C PHE A 177 7.53 28.87 14.12
N VAL A 178 6.30 28.70 13.64
CA VAL A 178 5.21 28.09 14.41
C VAL A 178 4.80 26.81 13.71
N GLY A 179 4.90 25.69 14.40
CA GLY A 179 4.57 24.39 13.87
C GLY A 179 4.64 23.29 14.92
N THR A 180 4.16 22.11 14.58
CA THR A 180 4.28 20.92 15.43
C THR A 180 5.68 20.35 15.32
N ARG A 181 6.22 19.94 16.45
CA ARG A 181 7.49 19.23 16.52
C ARG A 181 7.19 17.75 16.65
N LEU A 182 7.62 16.90 15.71
CA LEU A 182 7.62 15.44 15.84
C LEU A 182 6.41 14.64 15.30
N MET A 183 5.35 15.23 14.72
CA MET A 183 4.19 14.42 14.31
C MET A 183 4.07 14.17 12.80
N THR A 184 4.84 14.88 11.98
CA THR A 184 4.85 14.66 10.52
C THR A 184 6.26 14.87 9.97
N PRO A 185 6.63 14.22 8.84
CA PRO A 185 7.89 14.46 8.13
C PRO A 185 7.98 15.85 7.49
N SER A 186 6.92 16.64 7.55
CA SER A 186 6.82 17.99 6.99
C SER A 186 7.16 19.06 7.99
#